data_4cf4440ee53ce3898e53f6bcc70fc5d4
#
_entry.id   4cf4440ee53ce3898e53f6bcc70fc5d4
#
_cell.length_a   1.000
_cell.length_b   1.000
_cell.length_c   1.000
_cell.angle_alpha   90.00
_cell.angle_beta   90.00
_cell.angle_gamma   90.00
#
_symmetry.space_group_name_H-M   'P 1'
#
loop_
_entity.id
_entity.type
_entity.pdbx_description
1 polymer ?
#
loop_
_entity_poly.entity_id
_entity_poly.type
_entity_poly.pdbx_seq_one_letter_code
_entity_poly.pdbx_strand_id
1 'polypeptide(L)'
;MVLPIITNLRDRQEFATLLQANPGLVIIKFGADWCGPCKMIEQDVMAGFNSMPNNVQCVMVDIDVSVDLYAFLKSKKMVNGVPAILCYKKGNTSFVPDDGVGGADKIKVRHFFQNCLALLHSD
;
A
#
# COMPACT_ATOMS: atom_id res chain seq x y z
N MET A 1 3.34 16.73 -8.75
CA MET A 1 4.28 15.70 -9.25
C MET A 1 4.32 14.55 -8.27
N VAL A 2 4.10 13.34 -8.72
CA VAL A 2 4.14 12.16 -7.85
C VAL A 2 5.58 11.71 -7.63
N LEU A 3 5.83 11.10 -6.47
CA LEU A 3 7.11 10.44 -6.22
C LEU A 3 7.21 9.15 -7.05
N PRO A 4 8.41 8.73 -7.44
CA PRO A 4 8.58 7.43 -8.08
C PRO A 4 8.04 6.30 -7.21
N ILE A 5 7.39 5.33 -7.84
CA ILE A 5 6.85 4.17 -7.13
C ILE A 5 8.00 3.26 -6.70
N ILE A 6 8.03 2.89 -5.43
CA ILE A 6 9.01 1.92 -4.91
C ILE A 6 8.52 0.52 -5.29
N THR A 7 9.40 -0.28 -5.90
CA THR A 7 9.09 -1.65 -6.34
C THR A 7 10.01 -2.70 -5.73
N ASN A 8 10.90 -2.31 -4.81
CA ASN A 8 11.93 -3.18 -4.25
C ASN A 8 11.89 -3.30 -2.72
N LEU A 9 10.73 -3.08 -2.12
CA LEU A 9 10.55 -3.26 -0.67
C LEU A 9 10.46 -4.76 -0.37
N ARG A 10 11.48 -5.34 0.28
CA ARG A 10 11.64 -6.79 0.38
C ARG A 10 11.30 -7.41 1.72
N ASP A 11 11.61 -6.72 2.83
CA ASP A 11 11.49 -7.32 4.14
C ASP A 11 10.93 -6.34 5.17
N ARG A 12 10.65 -6.86 6.37
CA ARG A 12 10.06 -6.08 7.45
C ARG A 12 10.98 -4.97 7.95
N GLN A 13 12.30 -5.13 7.82
CA GLN A 13 13.24 -4.11 8.23
C GLN A 13 13.23 -2.91 7.27
N GLU A 14 13.20 -3.18 5.97
CA GLU A 14 13.03 -2.12 4.96
C GLU A 14 11.69 -1.41 5.12
N PHE A 15 10.65 -2.16 5.43
CA PHE A 15 9.32 -1.62 5.72
C PHE A 15 9.36 -0.67 6.93
N ALA A 16 9.98 -1.07 8.03
CA ALA A 16 10.11 -0.23 9.21
C ALA A 16 10.88 1.06 8.92
N THR A 17 11.95 0.98 8.14
CA THR A 17 12.73 2.14 7.70
C THR A 17 11.88 3.08 6.85
N LEU A 18 11.07 2.53 5.95
CA LEU A 18 10.17 3.32 5.11
C LEU A 18 9.14 4.08 5.95
N LEU A 19 8.54 3.43 6.95
CA LEU A 19 7.56 4.08 7.83
C LEU A 19 8.20 5.24 8.61
N GLN A 20 9.46 5.11 9.03
CA GLN A 20 10.17 6.19 9.71
C GLN A 20 10.45 7.36 8.78
N ALA A 21 10.65 7.10 7.49
CA ALA A 21 10.92 8.12 6.48
C ALA A 21 9.66 8.60 5.75
N ASN A 22 8.48 8.27 6.26
CA ASN A 22 7.20 8.59 5.64
C ASN A 22 7.05 10.10 5.41
N PRO A 23 6.90 10.58 4.16
CA PRO A 23 6.85 12.01 3.85
C PRO A 23 5.50 12.67 4.18
N GLY A 24 4.48 11.88 4.41
CA GLY A 24 3.11 12.32 4.70
C GLY A 24 2.17 11.12 4.72
N LEU A 25 2.29 10.26 3.72
CA LEU A 25 1.52 9.04 3.59
C LEU A 25 2.33 7.99 2.86
N VAL A 26 2.23 6.74 3.28
CA VAL A 26 2.77 5.58 2.56
C VAL A 26 1.59 4.69 2.18
N ILE A 27 1.47 4.37 0.89
CA ILE A 27 0.44 3.45 0.39
C ILE A 27 1.16 2.25 -0.24
N ILE A 28 0.85 1.05 0.24
CA ILE A 28 1.51 -0.19 -0.20
C ILE A 28 0.47 -1.13 -0.80
N LYS A 29 0.64 -1.50 -2.06
CA LYS A 29 -0.20 -2.50 -2.72
C LYS A 29 0.55 -3.81 -2.81
N PHE A 30 -0.07 -4.88 -2.32
CA PHE A 30 0.43 -6.26 -2.38
C PHE A 30 -0.27 -7.01 -3.49
N GLY A 31 0.51 -7.67 -4.34
CA GLY A 31 -0.02 -8.44 -5.46
C GLY A 31 0.95 -9.51 -5.92
N ALA A 32 0.59 -10.20 -6.99
CA ALA A 32 1.42 -11.24 -7.61
C ALA A 32 1.06 -11.36 -9.10
N ASP A 33 2.00 -11.83 -9.90
CA ASP A 33 1.80 -11.97 -11.34
C ASP A 33 0.69 -12.98 -11.68
N TRP A 34 0.55 -14.03 -10.87
CA TRP A 34 -0.47 -15.07 -11.07
C TRP A 34 -1.86 -14.67 -10.56
N CYS A 35 -1.98 -13.52 -9.92
CA CYS A 35 -3.21 -13.09 -9.27
C CYS A 35 -4.17 -12.44 -10.27
N GLY A 36 -5.21 -13.17 -10.69
CA GLY A 36 -6.25 -12.62 -11.57
C GLY A 36 -6.98 -11.42 -10.97
N PRO A 37 -7.47 -11.48 -9.71
CA PRO A 37 -8.12 -10.35 -9.05
C PRO A 37 -7.23 -9.10 -8.97
N CYS A 38 -5.91 -9.26 -8.82
CA CYS A 38 -4.97 -8.14 -8.83
C CYS A 38 -5.03 -7.39 -10.17
N LYS A 39 -5.11 -8.12 -11.26
CA LYS A 39 -5.18 -7.53 -12.61
C LYS A 39 -6.49 -6.76 -12.83
N MET A 40 -7.57 -7.18 -12.20
CA MET A 40 -8.87 -6.52 -12.32
C MET A 40 -8.86 -5.10 -11.78
N ILE A 41 -8.05 -4.81 -10.77
CA ILE A 41 -7.98 -3.49 -10.15
C ILE A 41 -6.72 -2.71 -10.53
N GLU A 42 -5.88 -3.24 -11.41
CA GLU A 42 -4.58 -2.65 -11.74
C GLU A 42 -4.70 -1.21 -12.24
N GLN A 43 -5.64 -0.95 -13.14
CA GLN A 43 -5.86 0.40 -13.67
C GLN A 43 -6.33 1.37 -12.58
N ASP A 44 -7.22 0.93 -11.70
CA ASP A 44 -7.71 1.76 -10.60
C ASP A 44 -6.60 2.06 -9.59
N VAL A 45 -5.73 1.09 -9.32
CA VAL A 45 -4.57 1.28 -8.44
C VAL A 45 -3.59 2.29 -9.05
N MET A 46 -3.25 2.13 -10.33
CA MET A 46 -2.34 3.04 -11.00
C MET A 46 -2.92 4.44 -11.10
N ALA A 47 -4.22 4.58 -11.39
CA ALA A 47 -4.88 5.87 -11.38
C ALA A 47 -4.83 6.52 -10.01
N GLY A 48 -5.07 5.74 -8.94
CA GLY A 48 -4.96 6.22 -7.57
C GLY A 48 -3.55 6.69 -7.23
N PHE A 49 -2.54 5.90 -7.56
CA PHE A 49 -1.14 6.25 -7.33
C PHE A 49 -0.75 7.53 -8.06
N ASN A 50 -1.13 7.64 -9.34
CA ASN A 50 -0.78 8.79 -10.18
C ASN A 50 -1.51 10.06 -9.77
N SER A 51 -2.59 9.98 -9.01
CA SER A 51 -3.34 11.13 -8.51
C SER A 51 -2.80 11.69 -7.20
N MET A 52 -1.83 11.00 -6.57
CA MET A 52 -1.30 11.41 -5.27
C MET A 52 -0.35 12.61 -5.39
N PRO A 53 -0.33 13.50 -4.38
CA PRO A 53 0.64 14.59 -4.33
C PRO A 53 2.05 14.08 -3.98
N ASN A 54 3.03 14.99 -3.99
CA ASN A 54 4.45 14.64 -3.84
C ASN A 54 4.88 14.25 -2.42
N ASN A 55 3.97 14.31 -1.45
CA ASN A 55 4.23 13.85 -0.08
C ASN A 55 3.55 12.50 0.22
N VAL A 56 3.21 11.75 -0.83
CA VAL A 56 2.69 10.38 -0.72
C VAL A 56 3.66 9.43 -1.41
N GLN A 57 4.17 8.46 -0.67
CA GLN A 57 5.02 7.42 -1.21
C GLN A 57 4.19 6.19 -1.52
N CYS A 58 4.06 5.86 -2.79
CA CYS A 58 3.39 4.65 -3.24
C CYS A 58 4.39 3.52 -3.43
N VAL A 59 3.97 2.30 -3.07
CA VAL A 59 4.82 1.10 -3.10
C VAL A 59 4.03 -0.05 -3.73
N MET A 60 4.68 -0.78 -4.63
CA MET A 60 4.17 -2.02 -5.21
C MET A 60 4.99 -3.17 -4.67
N VAL A 61 4.35 -4.15 -4.04
CA VAL A 61 5.00 -5.34 -3.48
C VAL A 61 4.54 -6.58 -4.22
N ASP A 62 5.50 -7.33 -4.76
CA ASP A 62 5.28 -8.68 -5.29
C ASP A 62 5.51 -9.66 -4.15
N ILE A 63 4.47 -10.36 -3.73
CA ILE A 63 4.55 -11.27 -2.57
C ILE A 63 5.44 -12.50 -2.82
N ASP A 64 5.70 -12.83 -4.08
CA ASP A 64 6.61 -13.92 -4.42
C ASP A 64 8.09 -13.51 -4.27
N VAL A 65 8.36 -12.21 -4.28
CA VAL A 65 9.70 -11.65 -4.05
C VAL A 65 9.85 -11.21 -2.59
N SER A 66 8.89 -10.47 -2.08
CA SER A 66 8.92 -9.90 -0.71
C SER A 66 8.27 -10.85 0.30
N VAL A 67 8.75 -12.10 0.33
CA VAL A 67 8.15 -13.18 1.12
C VAL A 67 8.15 -12.87 2.61
N ASP A 68 9.25 -12.33 3.13
CA ASP A 68 9.36 -12.01 4.57
C ASP A 68 8.33 -10.96 4.99
N LEU A 69 8.23 -9.87 4.24
CA LEU A 69 7.30 -8.79 4.58
C LEU A 69 5.85 -9.28 4.53
N TYR A 70 5.47 -9.97 3.46
CA TYR A 70 4.11 -10.46 3.31
C TYR A 70 3.75 -11.46 4.40
N ALA A 71 4.63 -12.41 4.69
CA ALA A 71 4.42 -13.41 5.73
C ALA A 71 4.27 -12.75 7.11
N PHE A 72 5.09 -11.74 7.40
CA PHE A 72 5.00 -10.99 8.65
C PHE A 72 3.64 -10.31 8.79
N LEU A 73 3.22 -9.54 7.80
CA LEU A 73 1.95 -8.81 7.86
C LEU A 73 0.74 -9.76 7.88
N LYS A 74 0.82 -10.88 7.17
CA LYS A 74 -0.22 -11.90 7.18
C LYS A 74 -0.34 -12.57 8.56
N SER A 75 0.80 -12.86 9.19
CA SER A 75 0.81 -13.44 10.54
C SER A 75 0.20 -12.49 11.57
N LYS A 76 0.29 -11.18 11.35
CA LYS A 76 -0.32 -10.15 12.19
C LYS A 76 -1.74 -9.80 11.75
N LYS A 77 -2.28 -10.48 10.76
CA LYS A 77 -3.63 -10.28 10.21
C LYS A 77 -3.86 -8.90 9.61
N MET A 78 -2.80 -8.25 9.15
CA MET A 78 -2.90 -6.94 8.47
C MET A 78 -3.27 -7.11 7.00
N VAL A 79 -2.93 -8.24 6.40
CA VAL A 79 -3.34 -8.65 5.06
C VAL A 79 -3.89 -10.08 5.11
N ASN A 80 -4.80 -10.40 4.20
CA ASN A 80 -5.38 -11.74 4.09
C ASN A 80 -5.57 -12.10 2.62
N GLY A 81 -4.46 -12.34 1.94
CA GLY A 81 -4.45 -12.63 0.51
C GLY A 81 -4.18 -11.39 -0.33
N VAL A 82 -4.23 -11.56 -1.65
CA VAL A 82 -3.97 -10.50 -2.63
C VAL A 82 -5.15 -10.39 -3.60
N PRO A 83 -5.47 -9.18 -4.08
CA PRO A 83 -4.78 -7.92 -3.79
C PRO A 83 -5.13 -7.37 -2.40
N ALA A 84 -4.21 -6.63 -1.82
CA ALA A 84 -4.43 -5.87 -0.60
C ALA A 84 -3.67 -4.54 -0.70
N ILE A 85 -4.26 -3.47 -0.16
CA ILE A 85 -3.63 -2.15 -0.16
C ILE A 85 -3.72 -1.59 1.25
N LEU A 86 -2.59 -1.15 1.79
CA LEU A 86 -2.49 -0.59 3.14
C LEU A 86 -2.00 0.85 3.06
N CYS A 87 -2.45 1.67 4.01
CA CYS A 87 -2.11 3.09 4.10
C CYS A 87 -1.61 3.42 5.51
N TYR A 88 -0.49 4.12 5.59
CA TYR A 88 0.15 4.54 6.86
C TYR A 88 0.38 6.04 6.84
N LYS A 89 -0.11 6.73 7.88
CA LYS A 89 0.12 8.18 8.05
C LYS A 89 1.52 8.43 8.57
N LYS A 90 2.07 9.59 8.24
CA LYS A 90 3.33 10.07 8.82
C LYS A 90 3.24 10.06 10.35
N GLY A 91 4.27 9.49 10.99
CA GLY A 91 4.31 9.31 12.43
C GLY A 91 3.84 7.94 12.91
N ASN A 92 3.08 7.21 12.09
CA ASN A 92 2.71 5.83 12.39
C ASN A 92 3.85 4.89 11.97
N THR A 93 4.63 4.44 12.94
CA THR A 93 5.72 3.47 12.74
C THR A 93 5.32 2.06 13.14
N SER A 94 4.06 1.85 13.49
CA SER A 94 3.48 0.55 13.80
C SER A 94 3.20 -0.23 12.51
N PHE A 95 3.18 -1.56 12.58
CA PHE A 95 2.73 -2.37 11.45
C PHE A 95 1.21 -2.29 11.22
N VAL A 96 0.46 -1.72 12.15
CA VAL A 96 -1.00 -1.56 12.01
C VAL A 96 -1.30 -0.35 11.12
N PRO A 97 -1.94 -0.54 9.95
CA PRO A 97 -2.22 0.58 9.05
C PRO A 97 -3.33 1.49 9.58
N ASP A 98 -3.34 2.72 9.10
CA ASP A 98 -4.43 3.67 9.37
C ASP A 98 -5.67 3.36 8.54
N ASP A 99 -5.50 2.73 7.37
CA ASP A 99 -6.58 2.25 6.53
C ASP A 99 -6.08 1.13 5.63
N GLY A 100 -7.00 0.33 5.11
CA GLY A 100 -6.68 -0.75 4.19
C GLY A 100 -7.90 -1.21 3.42
N VAL A 101 -7.66 -1.87 2.29
CA VAL A 101 -8.68 -2.50 1.47
C VAL A 101 -8.13 -3.81 0.92
N GLY A 102 -8.97 -4.85 0.88
CA GLY A 102 -8.63 -6.13 0.29
C GLY A 102 -9.63 -6.53 -0.78
N GLY A 103 -9.17 -7.35 -1.74
CA GLY A 103 -9.99 -7.86 -2.81
C GLY A 103 -10.06 -6.96 -4.03
N ALA A 104 -10.88 -7.37 -5.01
CA ALA A 104 -10.91 -6.78 -6.34
C ALA A 104 -12.16 -5.93 -6.61
N ASP A 105 -12.77 -5.38 -5.58
CA ASP A 105 -13.92 -4.47 -5.72
C ASP A 105 -13.41 -3.07 -6.10
N LYS A 106 -13.63 -2.67 -7.34
CA LYS A 106 -13.14 -1.39 -7.89
C LYS A 106 -13.71 -0.19 -7.14
N ILE A 107 -14.96 -0.27 -6.68
CA ILE A 107 -15.60 0.82 -5.93
C ILE A 107 -14.91 1.00 -4.58
N LYS A 108 -14.64 -0.10 -3.88
CA LYS A 108 -13.92 -0.06 -2.61
C LYS A 108 -12.49 0.47 -2.77
N VAL A 109 -11.81 0.09 -3.85
CA VAL A 109 -10.47 0.58 -4.16
C VAL A 109 -10.48 2.10 -4.39
N ARG A 110 -11.43 2.60 -5.16
CA ARG A 110 -11.58 4.05 -5.40
C ARG A 110 -11.86 4.81 -4.11
N HIS A 111 -12.77 4.29 -3.27
CA HIS A 111 -13.06 4.88 -1.95
C HIS A 111 -11.82 4.88 -1.05
N PHE A 112 -11.02 3.81 -1.09
CA PHE A 112 -9.78 3.73 -0.34
C PHE A 112 -8.84 4.89 -0.71
N PHE A 113 -8.63 5.16 -1.99
CA PHE A 113 -7.76 6.26 -2.43
C PHE A 113 -8.32 7.63 -2.04
N GLN A 114 -9.64 7.82 -2.08
CA GLN A 114 -10.28 9.03 -1.59
C GLN A 114 -10.03 9.23 -0.09
N ASN A 115 -10.15 8.15 0.69
CA ASN A 115 -9.87 8.17 2.13
C ASN A 115 -8.40 8.46 2.41
N CYS A 116 -7.49 7.95 1.59
CA CYS A 116 -6.06 8.26 1.72
C CYS A 116 -5.79 9.77 1.58
N LEU A 117 -6.42 10.43 0.61
CA LEU A 117 -6.29 11.87 0.46
C LEU A 117 -6.86 12.61 1.67
N ALA A 118 -7.98 12.15 2.22
CA ALA A 118 -8.55 12.73 3.43
C ALA A 118 -7.62 12.55 4.64
N LEU A 119 -7.00 11.37 4.78
CA LEU A 119 -6.03 11.11 5.84
C LEU A 119 -4.79 11.98 5.72
N LEU A 120 -4.32 12.22 4.50
CA LEU A 120 -3.16 13.07 4.25
C LEU A 120 -3.38 14.50 4.75
N HIS A 121 -4.61 15.01 4.66
CA HIS A 121 -4.97 16.37 5.06
C HIS A 121 -5.54 16.45 6.47
N SER A 122 -5.62 15.34 7.20
CA SER A 122 -6.06 15.34 8.60
C SER A 122 -4.87 15.51 9.53
N ASP A 123 -5.11 16.07 10.67
CA ASP A 123 -4.09 16.24 11.71
C ASP A 123 -3.91 14.97 12.56
#